data_de0e1b60fba72b962a46da6cca461278
#
_entry.id   de0e1b60fba72b962a46da6cca461278
#
_cell.length_a   1.000
_cell.length_b   1.000
_cell.length_c   1.000
_cell.angle_alpha   90.00
_cell.angle_beta   90.00
_cell.angle_gamma   90.00
#
_symmetry.space_group_name_H-M   'P 1'
#
loop_
_entity.id
_entity.type
_entity.pdbx_description
1 polymer ?
#
loop_
_entity_poly.entity_id
_entity_poly.type
_entity_poly.pdbx_seq_one_letter_code
_entity_poly.pdbx_strand_id
1 'polypeptide(L)'
;TAAVYFSKRVSEAGKPDGVIPRHAGLTDRLDYEAELAVVLGKAARDVKAADAADYIFGYTILNDVTARDLQCKDGQWARAKGFDTFAPIGPVITDEVDASSLRIETLLNGTTVHSSSTSKLLFSLGQVFEFITRFMTLRPGDVIATGTPEGVGPMSSGDVVEVRIEGIGSLRNTVVDEA
;
A
#
# COMPACT_ATOMS: atom_id res chain seq x y z
N THR A 1 2.68 7.89 20.86
CA THR A 1 3.26 7.54 19.55
C THR A 1 2.42 8.25 18.50
N ALA A 2 3.04 8.97 17.56
CA ALA A 2 2.34 9.62 16.45
C ALA A 2 2.48 8.76 15.19
N ALA A 3 1.49 8.87 14.28
CA ALA A 3 1.57 8.26 12.97
C ALA A 3 2.72 8.92 12.15
N VAL A 4 3.45 8.10 11.41
CA VAL A 4 4.42 8.58 10.42
C VAL A 4 3.69 8.65 9.08
N TYR A 5 3.76 9.80 8.45
CA TYR A 5 3.17 10.06 7.15
C TYR A 5 4.28 10.35 6.12
N PHE A 6 4.13 9.79 4.95
CA PHE A 6 4.94 10.14 3.78
C PHE A 6 4.06 10.10 2.52
N SER A 7 4.46 10.85 1.50
CA SER A 7 3.79 10.84 0.22
C SER A 7 4.49 9.87 -0.72
N LYS A 8 3.73 8.97 -1.32
CA LYS A 8 4.18 8.10 -2.40
C LYS A 8 3.76 8.74 -3.72
N ARG A 9 4.70 9.42 -4.38
CA ARG A 9 4.45 9.93 -5.72
C ARG A 9 4.61 8.80 -6.71
N VAL A 10 3.57 8.50 -7.45
CA VAL A 10 3.57 7.49 -8.49
C VAL A 10 3.15 8.15 -9.80
N SER A 11 4.06 8.24 -10.75
CA SER A 11 3.72 8.68 -12.11
C SER A 11 2.98 7.55 -12.86
N GLU A 12 3.40 6.31 -12.59
CA GLU A 12 2.78 5.10 -13.10
C GLU A 12 2.55 4.12 -11.94
N ALA A 13 1.29 3.89 -11.61
CA ALA A 13 0.92 2.81 -10.68
C ALA A 13 1.06 1.46 -11.37
N GLY A 14 1.52 0.46 -10.63
CA GLY A 14 1.54 -0.93 -11.12
C GLY A 14 0.10 -1.45 -11.27
N LYS A 15 -0.21 -2.11 -12.38
CA LYS A 15 -1.51 -2.75 -12.60
C LYS A 15 -1.49 -4.20 -12.11
N PRO A 16 -2.65 -4.80 -11.83
CA PRO A 16 -2.77 -6.24 -11.60
C PRO A 16 -2.15 -7.03 -12.77
N ASP A 17 -1.45 -8.12 -12.44
CA ASP A 17 -0.68 -8.97 -13.36
C ASP A 17 0.42 -8.24 -14.17
N GLY A 18 0.76 -7.01 -13.75
CA GLY A 18 1.87 -6.25 -14.29
C GLY A 18 3.21 -6.65 -13.69
N VAL A 19 4.27 -5.98 -14.15
CA VAL A 19 5.62 -6.20 -13.66
C VAL A 19 6.01 -5.15 -12.62
N ILE A 20 6.87 -5.55 -11.68
CA ILE A 20 7.60 -4.68 -10.77
C ILE A 20 9.06 -4.71 -11.21
N PRO A 21 9.59 -3.64 -11.83
CA PRO A 21 10.97 -3.61 -12.26
C PRO A 21 11.90 -3.54 -11.04
N ARG A 22 12.89 -4.42 -11.01
CA ARG A 22 14.01 -4.33 -10.09
C ARG A 22 15.13 -3.55 -10.76
N HIS A 23 15.35 -2.35 -10.33
CA HIS A 23 16.34 -1.43 -10.86
C HIS A 23 17.76 -1.83 -10.38
N ALA A 24 18.35 -2.86 -11.03
CA ALA A 24 19.67 -3.34 -10.70
C ALA A 24 20.71 -2.22 -10.83
N GLY A 25 21.58 -2.06 -9.82
CA GLY A 25 22.53 -0.96 -9.75
C GLY A 25 22.01 0.33 -9.09
N LEU A 26 20.71 0.45 -8.87
CA LEU A 26 20.12 1.53 -8.08
C LEU A 26 19.71 1.06 -6.69
N THR A 27 19.20 -0.16 -6.56
CA THR A 27 18.81 -0.78 -5.29
C THR A 27 19.22 -2.25 -5.26
N ASP A 28 19.70 -2.70 -4.12
CA ASP A 28 20.10 -4.09 -3.89
C ASP A 28 19.01 -4.88 -3.14
N ARG A 29 18.00 -4.19 -2.60
CA ARG A 29 16.94 -4.82 -1.80
C ARG A 29 15.56 -4.24 -2.07
N LEU A 30 14.72 -5.02 -2.73
CA LEU A 30 13.33 -4.73 -3.00
C LEU A 30 12.44 -5.55 -2.09
N ASP A 31 11.62 -4.89 -1.25
CA ASP A 31 10.70 -5.54 -0.33
C ASP A 31 9.24 -5.31 -0.77
N TYR A 32 8.38 -6.33 -0.51
CA TYR A 32 6.91 -6.18 -0.58
C TYR A 32 6.37 -5.61 0.72
N GLU A 33 5.28 -4.84 0.62
CA GLU A 33 4.49 -4.33 1.76
C GLU A 33 3.00 -4.39 1.41
N ALA A 34 2.33 -5.43 1.91
CA ALA A 34 0.89 -5.61 1.67
C ALA A 34 0.07 -4.64 2.51
N GLU A 35 -0.79 -3.86 1.89
CA GLU A 35 -1.59 -2.85 2.55
C GLU A 35 -3.04 -2.82 2.07
N LEU A 36 -3.96 -2.57 3.00
CA LEU A 36 -5.28 -2.06 2.64
C LEU A 36 -5.12 -0.62 2.16
N ALA A 37 -5.74 -0.28 1.05
CA ALA A 37 -5.77 1.08 0.53
C ALA A 37 -7.19 1.63 0.55
N VAL A 38 -7.35 2.87 1.01
CA VAL A 38 -8.61 3.60 1.06
C VAL A 38 -8.66 4.60 -0.08
N VAL A 39 -9.69 4.53 -0.91
CA VAL A 39 -9.91 5.45 -2.03
C VAL A 39 -10.92 6.52 -1.62
N LEU A 40 -10.59 7.79 -1.85
CA LEU A 40 -11.43 8.93 -1.50
C LEU A 40 -12.54 9.16 -2.52
N GLY A 41 -13.77 9.40 -2.04
CA GLY A 41 -14.93 9.75 -2.87
C GLY A 41 -15.31 11.23 -2.83
N LYS A 42 -14.84 11.95 -1.82
CA LYS A 42 -15.17 13.36 -1.60
C LYS A 42 -13.94 14.16 -1.20
N ALA A 43 -13.95 15.46 -1.47
CA ALA A 43 -12.92 16.36 -0.95
C ALA A 43 -12.99 16.41 0.58
N ALA A 44 -11.84 16.21 1.24
CA ALA A 44 -11.75 16.10 2.69
C ALA A 44 -10.69 17.05 3.25
N ARG A 45 -11.10 17.87 4.21
CA ARG A 45 -10.24 18.78 4.95
C ARG A 45 -10.77 18.91 6.37
N ASP A 46 -9.89 18.74 7.36
CA ASP A 46 -10.20 18.86 8.79
C ASP A 46 -11.39 17.98 9.24
N VAL A 47 -11.40 16.73 8.73
CA VAL A 47 -12.48 15.76 8.97
C VAL A 47 -12.23 15.02 10.28
N LYS A 48 -13.28 14.83 11.10
CA LYS A 48 -13.18 14.05 12.33
C LYS A 48 -13.17 12.56 12.05
N ALA A 49 -12.50 11.80 12.92
CA ALA A 49 -12.40 10.35 12.80
C ALA A 49 -13.76 9.65 12.69
N ALA A 50 -14.78 10.16 13.39
CA ALA A 50 -16.13 9.61 13.36
C ALA A 50 -16.84 9.79 12.01
N ASP A 51 -16.46 10.81 11.24
CA ASP A 51 -17.11 11.17 9.98
C ASP A 51 -16.32 10.63 8.76
N ALA A 52 -15.18 9.98 8.98
CA ALA A 52 -14.27 9.53 7.92
C ALA A 52 -14.95 8.63 6.88
N ALA A 53 -15.86 7.76 7.31
CA ALA A 53 -16.58 6.83 6.43
C ALA A 53 -17.37 7.53 5.32
N ASP A 54 -17.90 8.74 5.58
CA ASP A 54 -18.68 9.51 4.61
C ASP A 54 -17.85 10.02 3.42
N TYR A 55 -16.52 9.96 3.51
CA TYR A 55 -15.59 10.44 2.50
C TYR A 55 -14.94 9.31 1.71
N ILE A 56 -15.12 8.07 2.14
CA ILE A 56 -14.54 6.89 1.49
C ILE A 56 -15.41 6.47 0.31
N PHE A 57 -14.79 6.27 -0.86
CA PHE A 57 -15.42 5.67 -2.02
C PHE A 57 -15.38 4.15 -1.97
N GLY A 58 -14.29 3.60 -1.44
CA GLY A 58 -14.12 2.16 -1.29
C GLY A 58 -12.69 1.80 -0.92
N TYR A 59 -12.45 0.51 -0.94
CA TYR A 59 -11.20 -0.13 -0.53
C TYR A 59 -10.61 -0.94 -1.66
N THR A 60 -9.29 -1.03 -1.69
CA THR A 60 -8.56 -1.84 -2.66
C THR A 60 -7.28 -2.38 -2.02
N ILE A 61 -6.52 -3.18 -2.76
CA ILE A 61 -5.21 -3.68 -2.35
C ILE A 61 -4.12 -2.78 -2.91
N LEU A 62 -3.10 -2.52 -2.11
CA LEU A 62 -1.87 -1.87 -2.54
C LEU A 62 -0.68 -2.68 -2.04
N ASN A 63 0.33 -2.82 -2.89
CA ASN A 63 1.65 -3.28 -2.49
C ASN A 63 2.60 -2.07 -2.48
N ASP A 64 2.96 -1.59 -1.29
CA ASP A 64 3.88 -0.45 -1.13
C ASP A 64 5.32 -0.88 -1.33
N VAL A 65 5.67 -1.23 -2.58
CA VAL A 65 6.99 -1.72 -2.96
C VAL A 65 8.07 -0.74 -2.53
N THR A 66 9.12 -1.27 -1.90
CA THR A 66 10.12 -0.47 -1.21
C THR A 66 11.54 -0.90 -1.54
N ALA A 67 12.36 0.03 -2.05
CA ALA A 67 13.81 -0.12 -2.10
C ALA A 67 14.39 0.10 -0.69
N ARG A 68 14.50 -0.99 0.07
CA ARG A 68 14.77 -0.94 1.52
C ARG A 68 16.13 -0.39 1.88
N ASP A 69 17.14 -0.68 1.10
CA ASP A 69 18.49 -0.13 1.25
C ASP A 69 18.50 1.40 1.08
N LEU A 70 17.75 1.91 0.09
CA LEU A 70 17.61 3.35 -0.13
C LEU A 70 16.78 4.02 0.98
N GLN A 71 15.74 3.35 1.48
CA GLN A 71 14.97 3.85 2.61
C GLN A 71 15.85 4.08 3.84
N CYS A 72 16.72 3.13 4.14
CA CYS A 72 17.66 3.25 5.26
C CYS A 72 18.74 4.31 5.01
N LYS A 73 19.25 4.38 3.76
CA LYS A 73 20.34 5.29 3.40
C LYS A 73 19.93 6.75 3.38
N ASP A 74 18.76 7.05 2.81
CA ASP A 74 18.37 8.45 2.55
C ASP A 74 17.73 9.13 3.77
N GLY A 75 17.15 8.35 4.70
CA GLY A 75 16.36 8.90 5.80
C GLY A 75 15.03 9.54 5.37
N GLN A 76 14.91 9.95 4.11
CA GLN A 76 13.67 10.40 3.45
C GLN A 76 13.21 9.33 2.46
N TRP A 77 11.94 8.94 2.54
CA TRP A 77 11.44 7.74 1.84
C TRP A 77 11.01 7.97 0.39
N ALA A 78 11.01 9.24 -0.07
CA ALA A 78 10.51 9.61 -1.39
C ALA A 78 11.15 8.80 -2.53
N ARG A 79 12.47 8.65 -2.54
CA ARG A 79 13.17 7.85 -3.56
C ARG A 79 12.89 6.35 -3.39
N ALA A 80 13.02 5.84 -2.18
CA ALA A 80 12.82 4.41 -1.89
C ALA A 80 11.43 3.89 -2.24
N LYS A 81 10.43 4.77 -2.23
CA LYS A 81 9.00 4.47 -2.44
C LYS A 81 8.44 4.99 -3.76
N GLY A 82 9.21 5.83 -4.49
CA GLY A 82 8.71 6.61 -5.62
C GLY A 82 9.19 6.17 -7.00
N PHE A 83 9.77 4.98 -7.15
CA PHE A 83 10.05 4.42 -8.48
C PHE A 83 8.74 4.17 -9.23
N ASP A 84 8.76 4.27 -10.54
CA ASP A 84 7.63 3.91 -11.38
C ASP A 84 7.22 2.46 -11.11
N THR A 85 5.92 2.20 -11.09
CA THR A 85 5.26 0.93 -10.76
C THR A 85 5.46 0.40 -9.33
N PHE A 86 6.13 1.11 -8.41
CA PHE A 86 6.29 0.71 -7.01
C PHE A 86 5.00 0.86 -6.16
N ALA A 87 3.89 1.13 -6.82
CA ALA A 87 2.56 1.09 -6.22
C ALA A 87 1.61 0.21 -7.04
N PRO A 88 1.83 -1.12 -7.12
CA PRO A 88 0.80 -2.00 -7.63
C PRO A 88 -0.49 -1.80 -6.84
N ILE A 89 -1.61 -1.60 -7.54
CA ILE A 89 -2.92 -1.31 -6.94
C ILE A 89 -4.04 -2.02 -7.70
N GLY A 90 -5.05 -2.48 -6.98
CA GLY A 90 -6.19 -3.20 -7.54
C GLY A 90 -6.53 -4.45 -6.72
N PRO A 91 -7.21 -5.46 -7.28
CA PRO A 91 -7.72 -5.54 -8.67
C PRO A 91 -9.02 -4.75 -8.87
N VAL A 92 -9.77 -4.47 -7.81
CA VAL A 92 -11.04 -3.76 -7.82
C VAL A 92 -11.10 -2.75 -6.67
N ILE A 93 -12.02 -1.80 -6.75
CA ILE A 93 -12.42 -0.97 -5.61
C ILE A 93 -13.80 -1.45 -5.18
N THR A 94 -13.97 -1.76 -3.90
CA THR A 94 -15.26 -2.18 -3.31
C THR A 94 -15.55 -1.45 -2.01
N ASP A 95 -16.81 -1.19 -1.74
CA ASP A 95 -17.34 -0.69 -0.48
C ASP A 95 -18.10 -1.77 0.33
N GLU A 96 -18.17 -2.99 -0.22
CA GLU A 96 -18.93 -4.12 0.34
C GLU A 96 -18.14 -4.95 1.37
N VAL A 97 -17.16 -4.33 2.06
CA VAL A 97 -16.33 -5.01 3.07
C VAL A 97 -16.30 -4.25 4.39
N ASP A 98 -16.19 -4.98 5.50
CA ASP A 98 -15.86 -4.39 6.80
C ASP A 98 -14.33 -4.25 6.94
N ALA A 99 -13.83 -3.08 6.60
CA ALA A 99 -12.41 -2.78 6.60
C ALA A 99 -11.73 -2.89 7.99
N SER A 100 -12.51 -3.05 9.07
CA SER A 100 -11.99 -3.12 10.44
C SER A 100 -11.33 -4.44 10.81
N SER A 101 -11.64 -5.55 10.08
CA SER A 101 -11.20 -6.90 10.46
C SER A 101 -10.91 -7.85 9.30
N LEU A 102 -10.49 -7.32 8.16
CA LEU A 102 -10.15 -8.12 6.97
C LEU A 102 -8.85 -8.90 7.17
N ARG A 103 -8.83 -10.15 6.72
CA ARG A 103 -7.58 -10.91 6.60
C ARG A 103 -6.76 -10.35 5.45
N ILE A 104 -5.45 -10.14 5.69
CA ILE A 104 -4.47 -9.71 4.71
C ILE A 104 -3.31 -10.70 4.67
N GLU A 105 -2.94 -11.16 3.48
CA GLU A 105 -1.90 -12.15 3.27
C GLU A 105 -0.98 -11.73 2.13
N THR A 106 0.30 -12.11 2.23
CA THR A 106 1.25 -12.05 1.11
C THR A 106 1.73 -13.45 0.79
N LEU A 107 1.69 -13.79 -0.48
CA LEU A 107 2.29 -15.01 -1.01
C LEU A 107 3.48 -14.62 -1.90
N LEU A 108 4.58 -15.33 -1.73
CA LEU A 108 5.74 -15.26 -2.62
C LEU A 108 5.92 -16.62 -3.28
N ASN A 109 5.85 -16.66 -4.60
CA ASN A 109 5.92 -17.90 -5.39
C ASN A 109 4.91 -18.96 -4.93
N GLY A 110 3.69 -18.51 -4.57
CA GLY A 110 2.61 -19.38 -4.11
C GLY A 110 2.70 -19.82 -2.64
N THR A 111 3.77 -19.48 -1.93
CA THR A 111 3.93 -19.77 -0.51
C THR A 111 3.53 -18.56 0.32
N THR A 112 2.62 -18.74 1.30
CA THR A 112 2.24 -17.67 2.23
C THR A 112 3.45 -17.33 3.11
N VAL A 113 3.95 -16.10 2.95
CA VAL A 113 5.10 -15.57 3.71
C VAL A 113 4.68 -14.61 4.81
N HIS A 114 3.47 -14.09 4.71
CA HIS A 114 2.89 -13.18 5.70
C HIS A 114 1.38 -13.36 5.78
N SER A 115 0.82 -13.34 6.99
CA SER A 115 -0.63 -13.35 7.24
C SER A 115 -0.95 -12.52 8.48
N SER A 116 -1.93 -11.62 8.35
CA SER A 116 -2.35 -10.69 9.41
C SER A 116 -3.81 -10.29 9.23
N SER A 117 -4.25 -9.24 9.93
CA SER A 117 -5.58 -8.65 9.83
C SER A 117 -5.50 -7.12 9.95
N THR A 118 -6.39 -6.43 9.28
CA THR A 118 -6.56 -4.97 9.41
C THR A 118 -6.96 -4.55 10.83
N SER A 119 -7.51 -5.47 11.64
CA SER A 119 -7.78 -5.24 13.07
C SER A 119 -6.53 -4.98 13.91
N LYS A 120 -5.33 -5.28 13.37
CA LYS A 120 -4.04 -5.01 14.01
C LYS A 120 -3.42 -3.66 13.64
N LEU A 121 -4.10 -2.84 12.86
CA LEU A 121 -3.65 -1.47 12.59
C LEU A 121 -3.46 -0.70 13.91
N LEU A 122 -2.31 -0.02 14.05
CA LEU A 122 -1.99 0.78 15.23
C LEU A 122 -2.95 1.96 15.43
N PHE A 123 -3.45 2.50 14.34
CA PHE A 123 -4.45 3.56 14.30
C PHE A 123 -5.63 3.09 13.46
N SER A 124 -6.85 3.38 13.91
CA SER A 124 -8.04 3.11 13.11
C SER A 124 -8.02 3.94 11.82
N LEU A 125 -8.75 3.50 10.78
CA LEU A 125 -8.87 4.26 9.53
C LEU A 125 -9.35 5.68 9.78
N GLY A 126 -10.32 5.87 10.68
CA GLY A 126 -10.81 7.19 11.06
C GLY A 126 -9.72 8.08 11.67
N GLN A 127 -8.86 7.52 12.54
CA GLN A 127 -7.75 8.26 13.14
C GLN A 127 -6.68 8.66 12.09
N VAL A 128 -6.36 7.76 11.16
CA VAL A 128 -5.45 8.07 10.04
C VAL A 128 -6.03 9.18 9.18
N PHE A 129 -7.31 9.08 8.85
CA PHE A 129 -8.03 10.06 8.05
C PHE A 129 -8.07 11.45 8.72
N GLU A 130 -8.45 11.52 10.00
CA GLU A 130 -8.44 12.76 10.78
C GLU A 130 -7.02 13.36 10.83
N PHE A 131 -6.00 12.54 11.07
CA PHE A 131 -4.62 12.99 11.14
C PHE A 131 -4.18 13.66 9.83
N ILE A 132 -4.40 13.00 8.69
CA ILE A 132 -3.96 13.53 7.38
C ILE A 132 -4.75 14.79 7.00
N THR A 133 -6.07 14.80 7.18
CA THR A 133 -6.91 15.93 6.77
C THR A 133 -6.72 17.19 7.59
N ARG A 134 -6.07 17.11 8.75
CA ARG A 134 -5.71 18.30 9.55
C ARG A 134 -4.68 19.18 8.89
N PHE A 135 -3.77 18.63 8.09
CA PHE A 135 -2.69 19.42 7.46
C PHE A 135 -2.75 19.45 5.94
N MET A 136 -3.48 18.53 5.28
CA MET A 136 -3.64 18.56 3.83
C MET A 136 -5.08 18.33 3.40
N THR A 137 -5.44 18.84 2.23
CA THR A 137 -6.73 18.55 1.60
C THR A 137 -6.60 17.35 0.69
N LEU A 138 -7.38 16.31 0.96
CA LEU A 138 -7.52 15.15 0.08
C LEU A 138 -8.65 15.41 -0.93
N ARG A 139 -8.54 14.80 -2.11
CA ARG A 139 -9.46 14.94 -3.22
C ARG A 139 -10.07 13.60 -3.62
N PRO A 140 -11.23 13.58 -4.30
CA PRO A 140 -11.73 12.34 -4.91
C PRO A 140 -10.67 11.69 -5.78
N GLY A 141 -10.47 10.38 -5.59
CA GLY A 141 -9.44 9.59 -6.27
C GLY A 141 -8.08 9.55 -5.56
N ASP A 142 -7.84 10.37 -4.53
CA ASP A 142 -6.67 10.19 -3.69
C ASP A 142 -6.74 8.84 -2.96
N VAL A 143 -5.59 8.23 -2.72
CA VAL A 143 -5.46 6.93 -2.07
C VAL A 143 -4.65 7.07 -0.78
N ILE A 144 -5.18 6.52 0.31
CA ILE A 144 -4.47 6.38 1.57
C ILE A 144 -4.04 4.93 1.72
N ALA A 145 -2.74 4.68 1.70
CA ALA A 145 -2.13 3.42 2.12
C ALA A 145 -2.09 3.38 3.66
N THR A 146 -2.56 2.28 4.25
CA THR A 146 -2.83 2.24 5.70
C THR A 146 -1.69 1.74 6.55
N GLY A 147 -0.59 1.35 5.90
CA GLY A 147 0.55 0.71 6.54
C GLY A 147 0.48 -0.81 6.47
N THR A 148 1.65 -1.41 6.34
CA THR A 148 1.80 -2.87 6.29
C THR A 148 2.03 -3.43 7.69
N PRO A 149 1.45 -4.61 8.01
CA PRO A 149 1.78 -5.31 9.24
C PRO A 149 3.24 -5.83 9.23
N GLU A 150 3.73 -6.25 10.39
CA GLU A 150 5.01 -6.94 10.50
C GLU A 150 5.05 -8.18 9.61
N GLY A 151 6.18 -8.40 8.90
CA GLY A 151 6.37 -9.55 8.01
C GLY A 151 6.72 -9.16 6.56
N VAL A 152 7.19 -7.94 6.34
CA VAL A 152 7.78 -7.52 5.05
C VAL A 152 9.01 -8.37 4.71
N GLY A 153 9.27 -8.59 3.44
CA GLY A 153 10.39 -9.43 3.01
C GLY A 153 10.88 -9.11 1.61
N PRO A 154 12.08 -9.62 1.26
CA PRO A 154 12.72 -9.32 0.00
C PRO A 154 12.07 -10.07 -1.17
N MET A 155 12.15 -9.44 -2.34
CA MET A 155 11.79 -10.01 -3.63
C MET A 155 12.99 -9.99 -4.57
N SER A 156 13.11 -11.01 -5.40
CA SER A 156 14.13 -11.17 -6.43
C SER A 156 13.53 -11.22 -7.83
N SER A 157 14.33 -11.00 -8.84
CA SER A 157 13.91 -11.17 -10.24
C SER A 157 13.38 -12.58 -10.49
N GLY A 158 12.25 -12.69 -11.15
CA GLY A 158 11.51 -13.94 -11.38
C GLY A 158 10.49 -14.26 -10.31
N ASP A 159 10.51 -13.60 -9.14
CA ASP A 159 9.52 -13.83 -8.11
C ASP A 159 8.13 -13.32 -8.52
N VAL A 160 7.13 -14.07 -8.08
CA VAL A 160 5.72 -13.68 -8.18
C VAL A 160 5.21 -13.34 -6.78
N VAL A 161 4.91 -12.09 -6.55
CA VAL A 161 4.29 -11.63 -5.32
C VAL A 161 2.79 -11.47 -5.50
N GLU A 162 2.02 -11.97 -4.54
CA GLU A 162 0.56 -11.88 -4.53
C GLU A 162 0.10 -11.37 -3.16
N VAL A 163 -0.61 -10.26 -3.14
CA VAL A 163 -1.27 -9.74 -1.95
C VAL A 163 -2.74 -10.08 -2.03
N ARG A 164 -3.27 -10.71 -0.98
CA ARG A 164 -4.69 -11.07 -0.85
C ARG A 164 -5.32 -10.32 0.30
N ILE A 165 -6.49 -9.74 0.06
CA ILE A 165 -7.33 -9.18 1.12
C ILE A 165 -8.73 -9.77 1.00
N GLU A 166 -9.23 -10.27 2.13
CA GLU A 166 -10.56 -10.86 2.25
C GLU A 166 -11.64 -9.91 1.71
N GLY A 167 -12.53 -10.43 0.86
CA GLY A 167 -13.62 -9.66 0.25
C GLY A 167 -13.21 -8.73 -0.90
N ILE A 168 -11.89 -8.48 -1.12
CA ILE A 168 -11.42 -7.61 -2.22
C ILE A 168 -10.82 -8.45 -3.34
N GLY A 169 -10.05 -9.49 -3.02
CA GLY A 169 -9.45 -10.37 -4.02
C GLY A 169 -7.93 -10.48 -3.90
N SER A 170 -7.26 -10.58 -5.04
CA SER A 170 -5.81 -10.78 -5.16
C SER A 170 -5.17 -9.78 -6.11
N LEU A 171 -4.08 -9.17 -5.68
CA LEU A 171 -3.21 -8.33 -6.49
C LEU A 171 -1.89 -9.09 -6.72
N ARG A 172 -1.64 -9.49 -7.95
CA ARG A 172 -0.48 -10.30 -8.32
C ARG A 172 0.43 -9.53 -9.26
N ASN A 173 1.73 -9.63 -9.03
CA ASN A 173 2.74 -9.00 -9.87
C ASN A 173 3.98 -9.88 -9.98
N THR A 174 4.74 -9.74 -11.07
CA THR A 174 6.01 -10.44 -11.29
C THR A 174 7.15 -9.45 -11.19
N VAL A 175 8.18 -9.79 -10.43
CA VAL A 175 9.41 -8.99 -10.33
C VAL A 175 10.31 -9.33 -11.51
N VAL A 176 10.81 -8.31 -12.21
CA VAL A 176 11.74 -8.50 -13.35
C VAL A 176 12.92 -7.55 -13.22
N ASP A 177 14.09 -7.98 -13.65
CA ASP A 177 15.22 -7.06 -13.79
C ASP A 177 14.92 -6.08 -14.93
N GLU A 178 15.16 -4.81 -14.70
CA GLU A 178 15.18 -3.81 -15.76
C GLU A 178 16.45 -3.99 -16.60
N ALA A 179 16.29 -3.97 -17.91
CA ALA A 179 17.40 -4.16 -18.85
C ALA A 179 18.33 -2.94 -18.91
#